data_0c7ef0708f203468f7b1bee83a47377d
#
_entry.id   0c7ef0708f203468f7b1bee83a47377d
#
_cell.length_a   1.000
_cell.length_b   1.000
_cell.length_c   1.000
_cell.angle_alpha   90.00
_cell.angle_beta   90.00
_cell.angle_gamma   90.00
#
_symmetry.space_group_name_H-M   'P 1'
#
loop_
_entity.id
_entity.type
_entity.pdbx_description
1 polymer ?
#
loop_
_entity_poly.entity_id
_entity_poly.type
_entity_poly.pdbx_seq_one_letter_code
_entity_poly.pdbx_strand_id
1 'polypeptide(L)'
;GAPLAALLARQDVCVFKHGDQGGTYNGNPLMTAVGIAVFDAVTAPGFPEGVNARGKQLSDGLLQLSEKYGMKGERGMGLLRALKLGTDHGPAIVEAARDQNPEGLLLNAPRPNLLRFMPALNVSAEDMDSMLKQLDVLVERICK
;
A
#
# COMPACT_ATOMS: atom_id res chain seq x y z
N GLY A 1 4.88 0.33 12.11
CA GLY A 1 4.04 1.10 13.00
C GLY A 1 4.76 2.03 13.96
N ALA A 2 6.11 2.06 14.05
CA ALA A 2 6.85 3.02 14.88
C ALA A 2 6.96 4.38 14.16
N PRO A 3 6.73 5.51 14.87
CA PRO A 3 6.82 6.84 14.29
C PRO A 3 8.29 7.28 14.14
N LEU A 4 8.96 6.77 13.12
CA LEU A 4 10.34 7.08 12.77
C LEU A 4 10.47 7.31 11.27
N ALA A 5 11.24 8.32 10.90
CA ALA A 5 11.63 8.58 9.51
C ALA A 5 13.11 9.01 9.47
N ALA A 6 13.78 8.71 8.38
CA ALA A 6 15.14 9.16 8.12
C ALA A 6 15.22 9.82 6.74
N LEU A 7 15.95 10.92 6.66
CA LEU A 7 16.28 11.60 5.42
C LEU A 7 17.76 11.44 5.14
N LEU A 8 18.08 10.90 3.98
CA LEU A 8 19.46 10.84 3.49
C LEU A 8 19.62 11.77 2.29
N ALA A 9 20.71 12.54 2.29
CA ALA A 9 21.02 13.46 1.21
C ALA A 9 22.52 13.39 0.87
N ARG A 10 22.86 13.59 -0.40
CA ARG A 10 24.25 13.78 -0.80
C ARG A 10 24.78 15.11 -0.21
N GLN A 11 26.08 15.16 0.04
CA GLN A 11 26.72 16.34 0.64
C GLN A 11 26.53 17.61 -0.20
N ASP A 12 26.52 17.50 -1.53
CA ASP A 12 26.38 18.62 -2.45
C ASP A 12 24.98 19.25 -2.46
N VAL A 13 23.96 18.56 -1.95
CA VAL A 13 22.58 19.06 -1.81
C VAL A 13 22.17 19.27 -0.35
N CYS A 14 23.07 19.03 0.58
CA CYS A 14 22.83 19.23 2.01
C CYS A 14 22.97 20.72 2.35
N VAL A 15 21.84 21.40 2.53
CA VAL A 15 21.80 22.87 2.77
C VAL A 15 21.52 23.22 4.24
N PHE A 16 21.18 22.25 5.08
CA PHE A 16 20.90 22.47 6.49
C PHE A 16 22.15 22.89 7.27
N LYS A 17 21.97 23.89 8.14
CA LYS A 17 22.96 24.35 9.10
C LYS A 17 22.52 24.00 10.50
N HIS A 18 23.45 24.15 11.46
CA HIS A 18 23.12 23.95 12.87
C HIS A 18 21.95 24.89 13.28
N GLY A 19 20.89 24.30 13.83
CA GLY A 19 19.70 25.02 14.26
C GLY A 19 18.55 25.09 13.23
N ASP A 20 18.77 24.70 11.96
CA ASP A 20 17.71 24.75 10.93
C ASP A 20 16.65 23.66 11.17
N GLN A 21 17.01 22.57 11.81
CA GLN A 21 16.12 21.44 12.07
C GLN A 21 16.35 20.91 13.48
N GLY A 22 15.27 20.59 14.19
CA GLY A 22 15.31 20.03 15.52
C GLY A 22 13.96 19.51 15.99
N GLY A 23 14.00 18.67 17.02
CA GLY A 23 12.80 18.15 17.67
C GLY A 23 13.18 17.36 18.91
N THR A 24 12.45 17.57 20.00
CA THR A 24 12.75 16.98 21.32
C THR A 24 12.81 15.45 21.27
N TYR A 25 12.02 14.80 20.40
CA TYR A 25 11.95 13.34 20.30
C TYR A 25 12.77 12.76 19.15
N ASN A 26 13.45 13.61 18.36
CA ASN A 26 14.25 13.16 17.23
C ASN A 26 15.42 12.28 17.70
N GLY A 27 15.58 11.11 17.07
CA GLY A 27 16.65 10.18 17.37
C GLY A 27 16.58 9.54 18.75
N ASN A 28 15.38 9.47 19.40
CA ASN A 28 15.26 8.84 20.69
C ASN A 28 15.64 7.34 20.61
N PRO A 29 16.31 6.79 21.65
CA PRO A 29 16.89 5.44 21.60
C PRO A 29 15.88 4.33 21.34
N LEU A 30 14.66 4.44 21.87
CA LEU A 30 13.63 3.41 21.66
C LEU A 30 13.23 3.33 20.18
N MET A 31 12.91 4.46 19.57
CA MET A 31 12.48 4.47 18.16
C MET A 31 13.61 4.13 17.20
N THR A 32 14.85 4.54 17.50
CA THR A 32 16.00 4.16 16.67
C THR A 32 16.31 2.66 16.77
N ALA A 33 16.20 2.05 17.95
CA ALA A 33 16.32 0.59 18.09
C ALA A 33 15.26 -0.18 17.30
N VAL A 34 13.99 0.27 17.34
CA VAL A 34 12.93 -0.29 16.51
C VAL A 34 13.24 -0.09 15.02
N GLY A 35 13.75 1.11 14.66
CA GLY A 35 14.12 1.42 13.27
C GLY A 35 15.21 0.49 12.73
N ILE A 36 16.24 0.18 13.54
CA ILE A 36 17.30 -0.77 13.18
C ILE A 36 16.70 -2.16 12.93
N ALA A 37 15.89 -2.66 13.85
CA ALA A 37 15.26 -3.99 13.71
C ALA A 37 14.38 -4.10 12.45
N VAL A 38 13.62 -3.06 12.15
CA VAL A 38 12.80 -3.02 10.91
C VAL A 38 13.70 -2.92 9.67
N PHE A 39 14.76 -2.10 9.72
CA PHE A 39 15.70 -1.97 8.62
C PHE A 39 16.37 -3.31 8.30
N ASP A 40 16.86 -4.01 9.30
CA ASP A 40 17.47 -5.34 9.14
C ASP A 40 16.49 -6.34 8.51
N ALA A 41 15.22 -6.31 8.95
CA ALA A 41 14.18 -7.18 8.40
C ALA A 41 13.90 -6.88 6.92
N VAL A 42 13.71 -5.61 6.54
CA VAL A 42 13.34 -5.23 5.16
C VAL A 42 14.51 -5.31 4.17
N THR A 43 15.76 -5.33 4.68
CA THR A 43 16.97 -5.49 3.86
C THR A 43 17.50 -6.93 3.86
N ALA A 44 16.87 -7.84 4.59
CA ALA A 44 17.26 -9.25 4.61
C ALA A 44 17.18 -9.87 3.20
N PRO A 45 18.10 -10.78 2.85
CA PRO A 45 18.06 -11.47 1.56
C PRO A 45 16.71 -12.13 1.28
N GLY A 46 16.15 -11.91 0.11
CA GLY A 46 14.84 -12.44 -0.31
C GLY A 46 13.64 -11.56 0.07
N PHE A 47 13.77 -10.63 1.01
CA PHE A 47 12.64 -9.77 1.38
C PHE A 47 12.23 -8.80 0.25
N PRO A 48 13.16 -8.03 -0.37
CA PRO A 48 12.81 -7.17 -1.51
C PRO A 48 12.24 -7.95 -2.70
N GLU A 49 12.75 -9.13 -2.97
CA GLU A 49 12.27 -10.01 -4.03
C GLU A 49 10.84 -10.48 -3.75
N GLY A 50 10.53 -10.82 -2.49
CA GLY A 50 9.19 -11.15 -2.05
C GLY A 50 8.20 -9.99 -2.23
N VAL A 51 8.60 -8.78 -1.86
CA VAL A 51 7.81 -7.54 -2.08
C VAL A 51 7.54 -7.32 -3.57
N ASN A 52 8.54 -7.50 -4.42
CA ASN A 52 8.39 -7.34 -5.87
C ASN A 52 7.44 -8.40 -6.46
N ALA A 53 7.55 -9.65 -6.02
CA ALA A 53 6.67 -10.72 -6.46
C ALA A 53 5.21 -10.44 -6.07
N ARG A 54 4.95 -10.01 -4.83
CA ARG A 54 3.60 -9.61 -4.38
C ARG A 54 3.10 -8.36 -5.09
N GLY A 55 3.99 -7.39 -5.34
CA GLY A 55 3.66 -6.19 -6.11
C GLY A 55 3.23 -6.51 -7.55
N LYS A 56 3.89 -7.50 -8.19
CA LYS A 56 3.49 -7.99 -9.51
C LYS A 56 2.15 -8.70 -9.46
N GLN A 57 1.95 -9.61 -8.50
CA GLN A 57 0.66 -10.31 -8.30
C GLN A 57 -0.49 -9.33 -8.14
N LEU A 58 -0.32 -8.30 -7.30
CA LEU A 58 -1.32 -7.26 -7.10
C LEU A 58 -1.60 -6.49 -8.40
N SER A 59 -0.56 -6.07 -9.11
CA SER A 59 -0.69 -5.36 -10.39
C SER A 59 -1.46 -6.17 -11.42
N ASP A 60 -1.06 -7.43 -11.63
CA ASP A 60 -1.68 -8.33 -12.60
C ASP A 60 -3.17 -8.54 -12.26
N GLY A 61 -3.50 -8.78 -10.98
CA GLY A 61 -4.89 -8.95 -10.54
C GLY A 61 -5.74 -7.68 -10.71
N LEU A 62 -5.20 -6.51 -10.39
CA LEU A 62 -5.90 -5.24 -10.59
C LEU A 62 -6.09 -4.91 -12.09
N LEU A 63 -5.14 -5.26 -12.96
CA LEU A 63 -5.28 -5.11 -14.40
C LEU A 63 -6.38 -6.03 -14.94
N GLN A 64 -6.42 -7.30 -14.52
CA GLN A 64 -7.49 -8.23 -14.90
C GLN A 64 -8.88 -7.71 -14.49
N LEU A 65 -9.02 -7.18 -13.27
CA LEU A 65 -10.25 -6.55 -12.82
C LEU A 65 -10.61 -5.32 -13.67
N SER A 66 -9.60 -4.50 -13.98
CA SER A 66 -9.80 -3.32 -14.82
C SER A 66 -10.31 -3.67 -16.22
N GLU A 67 -9.74 -4.69 -16.84
CA GLU A 67 -10.18 -5.19 -18.15
C GLU A 67 -11.58 -5.81 -18.09
N LYS A 68 -11.83 -6.67 -17.10
CA LYS A 68 -13.12 -7.35 -16.90
C LYS A 68 -14.30 -6.37 -16.75
N TYR A 69 -14.07 -5.24 -16.09
CA TYR A 69 -15.12 -4.27 -15.76
C TYR A 69 -15.01 -2.94 -16.54
N GLY A 70 -14.15 -2.85 -17.56
CA GLY A 70 -14.00 -1.66 -18.39
C GLY A 70 -13.49 -0.42 -17.63
N MET A 71 -12.68 -0.63 -16.60
CA MET A 71 -12.11 0.44 -15.80
C MET A 71 -10.95 1.15 -16.51
N LYS A 72 -10.32 2.12 -15.84
CA LYS A 72 -9.28 3.00 -16.42
C LYS A 72 -7.84 2.55 -16.12
N GLY A 73 -7.66 1.27 -15.78
CA GLY A 73 -6.36 0.66 -15.52
C GLY A 73 -5.88 0.83 -14.06
N GLU A 74 -4.69 0.33 -13.81
CA GLU A 74 -4.00 0.49 -12.53
C GLU A 74 -2.78 1.37 -12.68
N ARG A 75 -2.20 1.80 -11.56
CA ARG A 75 -0.89 2.46 -11.50
C ARG A 75 -0.26 2.26 -10.14
N GLY A 76 1.07 2.29 -10.10
CA GLY A 76 1.82 2.24 -8.85
C GLY A 76 3.19 1.58 -9.02
N MET A 77 3.85 1.34 -7.88
CA MET A 77 5.13 0.65 -7.80
C MET A 77 5.14 -0.24 -6.55
N GLY A 78 5.72 -1.42 -6.65
CA GLY A 78 5.71 -2.40 -5.55
C GLY A 78 4.28 -2.67 -5.07
N LEU A 79 4.08 -2.57 -3.78
CA LEU A 79 2.77 -2.78 -3.13
C LEU A 79 1.95 -1.49 -2.95
N LEU A 80 2.48 -0.32 -3.34
CA LEU A 80 1.68 0.91 -3.38
C LEU A 80 1.02 1.03 -4.75
N ARG A 81 -0.24 0.62 -4.85
CA ARG A 81 -1.00 0.53 -6.09
C ARG A 81 -2.33 1.27 -6.00
N ALA A 82 -2.85 1.67 -7.15
CA ALA A 82 -4.17 2.26 -7.26
C ALA A 82 -4.91 1.74 -8.49
N LEU A 83 -6.17 1.31 -8.30
CA LEU A 83 -7.11 0.95 -9.36
C LEU A 83 -7.96 2.17 -9.70
N LYS A 84 -7.96 2.58 -10.96
CA LYS A 84 -8.75 3.70 -11.47
C LYS A 84 -10.10 3.17 -11.97
N LEU A 85 -11.17 3.45 -11.24
CA LEU A 85 -12.51 2.89 -11.52
C LEU A 85 -13.14 3.47 -12.79
N GLY A 86 -12.92 4.76 -13.04
CA GLY A 86 -13.62 5.48 -14.12
C GLY A 86 -15.00 5.99 -13.74
N THR A 87 -15.50 5.62 -12.56
CA THR A 87 -16.78 6.00 -11.94
C THR A 87 -16.55 6.33 -10.48
N ASP A 88 -17.49 7.02 -9.82
CA ASP A 88 -17.37 7.47 -8.43
C ASP A 88 -17.85 6.42 -7.41
N HIS A 89 -17.66 5.14 -7.69
CA HIS A 89 -18.08 4.02 -6.84
C HIS A 89 -17.12 3.70 -5.68
N GLY A 90 -15.96 4.36 -5.59
CA GLY A 90 -14.96 4.08 -4.55
C GLY A 90 -15.50 4.06 -3.13
N PRO A 91 -16.24 5.09 -2.67
CA PRO A 91 -16.82 5.09 -1.31
C PRO A 91 -17.77 3.92 -1.06
N ALA A 92 -18.64 3.59 -2.02
CA ALA A 92 -19.57 2.47 -1.90
C ALA A 92 -18.84 1.12 -1.82
N ILE A 93 -17.76 0.94 -2.62
CA ILE A 93 -16.93 -0.27 -2.55
C ILE A 93 -16.24 -0.38 -1.18
N VAL A 94 -15.71 0.72 -0.64
CA VAL A 94 -15.03 0.74 0.66
C VAL A 94 -16.01 0.37 1.80
N GLU A 95 -17.22 0.93 1.79
CA GLU A 95 -18.26 0.62 2.77
C GLU A 95 -18.67 -0.85 2.70
N ALA A 96 -19.00 -1.33 1.50
CA ALA A 96 -19.41 -2.70 1.28
C ALA A 96 -18.29 -3.72 1.58
N ALA A 97 -17.01 -3.34 1.38
CA ALA A 97 -15.86 -4.16 1.71
C ALA A 97 -15.72 -4.34 3.23
N ARG A 98 -15.87 -3.25 3.99
CA ARG A 98 -15.80 -3.29 5.45
C ARG A 98 -16.89 -4.16 6.06
N ASP A 99 -18.08 -4.13 5.49
CA ASP A 99 -19.28 -4.80 6.02
C ASP A 99 -19.45 -6.24 5.49
N GLN A 100 -18.48 -6.78 4.75
CA GLN A 100 -18.49 -8.16 4.27
C GLN A 100 -18.42 -9.18 5.43
N ASN A 101 -19.16 -10.27 5.29
CA ASN A 101 -19.12 -11.41 6.22
C ASN A 101 -18.51 -12.65 5.54
N PRO A 102 -17.77 -13.50 6.27
CA PRO A 102 -17.41 -13.41 7.69
C PRO A 102 -16.28 -12.44 8.00
N GLU A 103 -15.46 -12.05 7.01
CA GLU A 103 -14.28 -11.21 7.19
C GLU A 103 -14.38 -9.98 6.29
N GLY A 104 -14.44 -8.80 6.90
CA GLY A 104 -14.42 -7.53 6.17
C GLY A 104 -13.05 -7.24 5.56
N LEU A 105 -13.04 -6.50 4.45
CA LEU A 105 -11.83 -6.04 3.78
C LEU A 105 -11.65 -4.53 3.98
N LEU A 106 -10.52 -4.12 4.55
CA LEU A 106 -10.18 -2.72 4.70
C LEU A 106 -9.59 -2.16 3.41
N LEU A 107 -10.34 -1.32 2.73
CA LEU A 107 -9.93 -0.61 1.53
C LEU A 107 -9.84 0.89 1.78
N ASN A 108 -9.18 1.60 0.88
CA ASN A 108 -9.09 3.05 0.90
C ASN A 108 -9.43 3.66 -0.46
N ALA A 109 -10.35 4.61 -0.46
CA ALA A 109 -10.71 5.42 -1.63
C ALA A 109 -10.28 6.88 -1.39
N PRO A 110 -9.03 7.28 -1.74
CA PRO A 110 -8.56 8.65 -1.55
C PRO A 110 -9.27 9.66 -2.46
N ARG A 111 -9.92 9.18 -3.51
CA ARG A 111 -10.84 9.90 -4.40
C ARG A 111 -12.00 8.99 -4.77
N PRO A 112 -13.19 9.54 -5.11
CA PRO A 112 -14.37 8.73 -5.42
C PRO A 112 -14.13 7.69 -6.54
N ASN A 113 -13.29 8.00 -7.51
CA ASN A 113 -13.01 7.15 -8.67
C ASN A 113 -11.69 6.35 -8.55
N LEU A 114 -11.14 6.19 -7.34
CA LEU A 114 -9.85 5.55 -7.12
C LEU A 114 -9.84 4.69 -5.87
N LEU A 115 -9.44 3.43 -5.98
CA LEU A 115 -9.08 2.58 -4.85
C LEU A 115 -7.57 2.52 -4.72
N ARG A 116 -7.05 2.66 -3.49
CA ARG A 116 -5.62 2.59 -3.17
C ARG A 116 -5.33 1.38 -2.31
N PHE A 117 -4.25 0.68 -2.63
CA PHE A 117 -3.77 -0.52 -1.97
C PHE A 117 -2.39 -0.26 -1.37
N MET A 118 -2.22 -0.58 -0.10
CA MET A 118 -0.96 -0.50 0.65
C MET A 118 -0.93 -1.63 1.69
N PRO A 119 -0.90 -2.90 1.26
CA PRO A 119 -0.79 -4.01 2.20
C PRO A 119 0.56 -4.00 2.91
N ALA A 120 0.68 -4.78 3.98
CA ALA A 120 1.96 -5.00 4.64
C ALA A 120 2.99 -5.57 3.66
N LEU A 121 4.27 -5.19 3.80
CA LEU A 121 5.34 -5.63 2.89
C LEU A 121 5.55 -7.16 2.91
N ASN A 122 5.16 -7.83 3.99
CA ASN A 122 5.24 -9.27 4.19
C ASN A 122 3.89 -9.98 3.95
N VAL A 123 2.95 -9.36 3.22
CA VAL A 123 1.68 -9.99 2.86
C VAL A 123 1.92 -11.31 2.12
N SER A 124 1.15 -12.35 2.46
CA SER A 124 1.24 -13.65 1.80
C SER A 124 0.65 -13.63 0.38
N ALA A 125 0.97 -14.65 -0.42
CA ALA A 125 0.34 -14.82 -1.72
C ALA A 125 -1.13 -15.14 -1.58
N GLU A 126 -1.46 -15.97 -0.60
CA GLU A 126 -2.79 -16.45 -0.29
C GLU A 126 -3.72 -15.30 0.14
N ASP A 127 -3.24 -14.42 1.00
CA ASP A 127 -3.98 -13.22 1.43
C ASP A 127 -4.23 -12.27 0.25
N MET A 128 -3.24 -12.13 -0.64
CA MET A 128 -3.36 -11.32 -1.85
C MET A 128 -4.43 -11.88 -2.79
N ASP A 129 -4.43 -13.20 -3.02
CA ASP A 129 -5.44 -13.87 -3.84
C ASP A 129 -6.84 -13.78 -3.21
N SER A 130 -6.93 -13.91 -1.88
CA SER A 130 -8.18 -13.75 -1.13
C SER A 130 -8.75 -12.34 -1.31
N MET A 131 -7.91 -11.32 -1.13
CA MET A 131 -8.29 -9.92 -1.32
C MET A 131 -8.78 -9.66 -2.75
N LEU A 132 -8.07 -10.14 -3.76
CA LEU A 132 -8.45 -9.94 -5.18
C LEU A 132 -9.79 -10.61 -5.50
N LYS A 133 -10.06 -11.81 -4.96
CA LYS A 133 -11.36 -12.50 -5.11
C LYS A 133 -12.50 -11.73 -4.44
N GLN A 134 -12.28 -11.24 -3.23
CA GLN A 134 -13.27 -10.42 -2.52
C GLN A 134 -13.56 -9.12 -3.28
N LEU A 135 -12.51 -8.47 -3.78
CA LEU A 135 -12.63 -7.25 -4.58
C LEU A 135 -13.42 -7.50 -5.87
N ASP A 136 -13.20 -8.62 -6.56
CA ASP A 136 -13.93 -8.99 -7.77
C ASP A 136 -15.45 -9.09 -7.51
N VAL A 137 -15.85 -9.75 -6.43
CA VAL A 137 -17.26 -9.87 -6.02
C VAL A 137 -17.87 -8.50 -5.70
N LEU A 138 -17.14 -7.65 -4.98
CA LEU A 138 -17.60 -6.30 -4.62
C LEU A 138 -17.80 -5.42 -5.84
N VAL A 139 -16.81 -5.41 -6.74
CA VAL A 139 -16.86 -4.64 -7.98
C VAL A 139 -18.00 -5.12 -8.87
N GLU A 140 -18.20 -6.42 -9.01
CA GLU A 140 -19.32 -6.97 -9.77
C GLU A 140 -20.67 -6.49 -9.25
N ARG A 141 -20.85 -6.47 -7.94
CA ARG A 141 -22.11 -6.07 -7.29
C ARG A 141 -22.41 -4.58 -7.40
N ILE A 142 -21.36 -3.73 -7.40
CA ILE A 142 -21.52 -2.28 -7.26
C ILE A 142 -21.35 -1.54 -8.60
N CYS A 143 -20.53 -2.07 -9.51
CA CYS A 143 -20.20 -1.38 -10.76
C CYS A 143 -20.98 -1.88 -11.98
N LYS A 144 -21.75 -2.96 -11.83
CA LYS A 144 -22.75 -3.43 -12.81
C LYS A 144 -24.14 -2.92 -12.47
#